data_fd4d8bc798a18497a815b2e3cf61a140
#
_entry.id   fd4d8bc798a18497a815b2e3cf61a140
#
_cell.length_a   1.000
_cell.length_b   1.000
_cell.length_c   1.000
_cell.angle_alpha   90.00
_cell.angle_beta   90.00
_cell.angle_gamma   90.00
#
_symmetry.space_group_name_H-M   'P 1'
#
loop_
_entity.id
_entity.type
_entity.pdbx_description
1 polymer ?
#
loop_
_entity_poly.entity_id
_entity_poly.type
_entity_poly.pdbx_seq_one_letter_code
_entity_poly.pdbx_strand_id
1 'polypeptide(L)'
;MESEVKVIPEQKLGVINYKGPISDLEILVSKLMGWVDAEEIEYEGEPFVVYFSPRHEVNQGDAVYDVSLVIKEDADEKDMIRVVDMIENKVLSGIHYGSVDNIKDTYAELVEIAQTNHYDIIGSPKEVLVKNFHNCDDENDFVTEIQLPIIEM
;
A
#
# COMPACT_ATOMS: atom_id res chain seq x y z
N MET A 1 -20.05 0.41 -2.71
CA MET A 1 -18.71 0.99 -2.47
C MET A 1 -18.14 1.54 -3.76
N GLU A 2 -17.28 2.54 -3.68
CA GLU A 2 -16.56 3.04 -4.83
C GLU A 2 -15.47 2.06 -5.22
N SER A 3 -15.55 1.51 -6.41
CA SER A 3 -14.52 0.64 -6.95
C SER A 3 -14.32 0.89 -8.43
N GLU A 4 -13.11 0.63 -8.91
CA GLU A 4 -12.78 0.74 -10.33
C GLU A 4 -11.57 -0.11 -10.68
N VAL A 5 -11.46 -0.48 -11.93
CA VAL A 5 -10.26 -1.11 -12.46
C VAL A 5 -9.31 -0.01 -12.92
N LYS A 6 -8.06 -0.09 -12.48
CA LYS A 6 -7.01 0.87 -12.84
C LYS A 6 -5.82 0.15 -13.45
N VAL A 7 -5.17 0.80 -14.39
CA VAL A 7 -3.84 0.40 -14.85
C VAL A 7 -2.83 1.28 -14.13
N ILE A 8 -1.98 0.66 -13.32
CA ILE A 8 -0.90 1.36 -12.62
C ILE A 8 0.32 1.31 -13.55
N PRO A 9 0.85 2.48 -13.96
CA PRO A 9 1.98 2.50 -14.89
C PRO A 9 3.25 1.97 -14.25
N GLU A 10 4.24 1.67 -15.07
CA GLU A 10 5.58 1.37 -14.58
C GLU A 10 6.06 2.49 -13.67
N GLN A 11 6.64 2.13 -12.52
CA GLN A 11 7.04 3.08 -11.48
C GLN A 11 8.38 2.68 -10.88
N LYS A 12 9.12 3.68 -10.41
CA LYS A 12 10.29 3.46 -9.56
C LYS A 12 9.87 3.70 -8.11
N LEU A 13 10.28 2.82 -7.21
CA LEU A 13 9.86 2.86 -5.81
C LEU A 13 11.07 2.90 -4.88
N GLY A 14 10.93 3.68 -3.79
CA GLY A 14 11.72 3.46 -2.59
C GLY A 14 10.95 2.48 -1.71
N VAL A 15 11.60 1.43 -1.22
CA VAL A 15 10.94 0.33 -0.52
C VAL A 15 11.71 -0.09 0.72
N ILE A 16 10.98 -0.30 1.81
CA ILE A 16 11.49 -0.98 3.00
C ILE A 16 10.75 -2.31 3.12
N ASN A 17 11.46 -3.43 3.00
CA ASN A 17 10.89 -4.74 3.29
C ASN A 17 11.08 -5.02 4.77
N TYR A 18 10.02 -5.42 5.46
CA TYR A 18 10.03 -5.55 6.91
C TYR A 18 9.29 -6.78 7.39
N LYS A 19 9.83 -7.38 8.45
CA LYS A 19 9.15 -8.43 9.21
C LYS A 19 9.11 -8.00 10.66
N GLY A 20 7.91 -7.78 11.18
CA GLY A 20 7.71 -7.34 12.55
C GLY A 20 6.29 -6.89 12.78
N PRO A 21 6.00 -6.34 13.97
CA PRO A 21 4.65 -5.91 14.28
C PRO A 21 4.22 -4.72 13.43
N ILE A 22 2.93 -4.68 13.10
CA ILE A 22 2.38 -3.59 12.28
C ILE A 22 2.46 -2.24 13.00
N SER A 23 2.59 -2.25 14.32
CA SER A 23 2.80 -1.03 15.10
C SER A 23 4.08 -0.29 14.72
N ASP A 24 5.03 -0.94 14.05
CA ASP A 24 6.26 -0.30 13.56
C ASP A 24 6.04 0.49 12.26
N LEU A 25 4.86 0.40 11.66
CA LEU A 25 4.58 1.05 10.38
C LEU A 25 4.85 2.56 10.39
N GLU A 26 4.45 3.26 11.45
CA GLU A 26 4.68 4.70 11.57
C GLU A 26 6.17 5.06 11.49
N ILE A 27 7.00 4.27 12.16
CA ILE A 27 8.46 4.47 12.17
C ILE A 27 9.01 4.25 10.77
N LEU A 28 8.54 3.21 10.08
CA LEU A 28 9.02 2.86 8.75
C LEU A 28 8.61 3.90 7.70
N VAL A 29 7.39 4.41 7.77
CA VAL A 29 6.93 5.51 6.92
C VAL A 29 7.77 6.75 7.17
N SER A 30 8.05 7.08 8.43
CA SER A 30 8.88 8.23 8.78
C SER A 30 10.31 8.10 8.24
N LYS A 31 10.89 6.89 8.26
CA LYS A 31 12.21 6.63 7.67
C LYS A 31 12.20 6.89 6.16
N LEU A 32 11.18 6.40 5.48
CA LEU A 32 11.07 6.55 4.03
C LEU A 32 10.87 8.01 3.63
N MET A 33 9.97 8.72 4.34
CA MET A 33 9.73 10.14 4.09
C MET A 33 10.96 10.99 4.45
N GLY A 34 11.65 10.65 5.52
CA GLY A 34 12.90 11.31 5.92
C GLY A 34 14.01 11.14 4.88
N TRP A 35 14.09 9.99 4.26
CA TRP A 35 15.05 9.72 3.21
C TRP A 35 14.82 10.60 1.97
N VAL A 36 13.58 10.70 1.47
CA VAL A 36 13.29 11.54 0.30
C VAL A 36 13.53 13.02 0.62
N ASP A 37 13.24 13.43 1.84
CA ASP A 37 13.45 14.81 2.27
C ASP A 37 14.96 15.13 2.37
N ALA A 38 15.74 14.29 3.04
CA ALA A 38 17.16 14.48 3.24
C ALA A 38 17.97 14.44 1.94
N GLU A 39 17.58 13.57 1.01
CA GLU A 39 18.29 13.38 -0.26
C GLU A 39 17.66 14.22 -1.39
N GLU A 40 16.67 15.06 -1.08
CA GLU A 40 15.99 15.92 -2.05
C GLU A 40 15.43 15.13 -3.26
N ILE A 41 14.82 13.98 -2.98
CA ILE A 41 14.25 13.10 -4.00
C ILE A 41 12.81 13.54 -4.29
N GLU A 42 12.49 13.76 -5.56
CA GLU A 42 11.09 14.00 -5.96
C GLU A 42 10.29 12.70 -5.86
N TYR A 43 9.11 12.78 -5.27
CA TYR A 43 8.19 11.66 -5.15
C TYR A 43 6.78 12.10 -5.52
N GLU A 44 5.90 11.14 -5.74
CA GLU A 44 4.49 11.44 -5.98
C GLU A 44 3.58 10.51 -5.19
N GLY A 45 2.40 11.04 -4.84
CA GLY A 45 1.39 10.28 -4.10
C GLY A 45 1.78 10.05 -2.66
N GLU A 46 1.02 9.20 -2.02
CA GLU A 46 1.19 8.86 -0.62
C GLU A 46 1.91 7.52 -0.47
N PRO A 47 2.55 7.28 0.69
CA PRO A 47 3.16 5.98 0.94
C PRO A 47 2.10 4.87 0.91
N PHE A 48 2.54 3.67 0.56
CA PHE A 48 1.65 2.51 0.55
C PHE A 48 2.32 1.29 1.13
N VAL A 49 1.50 0.32 1.53
CA VAL A 49 1.94 -0.92 2.15
C VAL A 49 1.49 -2.08 1.29
N VAL A 50 2.40 -3.01 1.00
CA VAL A 50 2.07 -4.29 0.37
C VAL A 50 2.16 -5.37 1.43
N TYR A 51 1.06 -6.06 1.69
CA TYR A 51 1.02 -7.09 2.73
C TYR A 51 1.28 -8.47 2.14
N PHE A 52 2.34 -9.14 2.61
CA PHE A 52 2.66 -10.51 2.22
C PHE A 52 2.08 -11.53 3.21
N SER A 53 1.89 -11.13 4.47
CA SER A 53 1.14 -11.93 5.44
C SER A 53 -0.36 -11.79 5.17
N PRO A 54 -1.18 -12.80 5.49
CA PRO A 54 -2.63 -12.67 5.38
C PRO A 54 -3.13 -11.45 6.14
N ARG A 55 -3.93 -10.60 5.48
CA ARG A 55 -4.31 -9.30 6.05
C ARG A 55 -5.01 -9.42 7.41
N HIS A 56 -5.83 -10.45 7.59
CA HIS A 56 -6.54 -10.69 8.85
C HIS A 56 -5.63 -11.13 10.01
N GLU A 57 -4.38 -11.53 9.71
CA GLU A 57 -3.41 -11.96 10.73
C GLU A 57 -2.39 -10.86 11.07
N VAL A 58 -2.42 -9.73 10.37
CA VAL A 58 -1.40 -8.67 10.50
C VAL A 58 -1.29 -8.12 11.92
N ASN A 59 -2.39 -8.05 12.66
CA ASN A 59 -2.41 -7.52 14.03
C ASN A 59 -2.12 -8.58 15.11
N GLN A 60 -1.83 -9.83 14.71
CA GLN A 60 -1.71 -10.94 15.65
C GLN A 60 -0.27 -11.30 16.02
N GLY A 61 0.70 -10.56 15.52
CA GLY A 61 2.12 -10.83 15.76
C GLY A 61 2.96 -10.22 14.67
N ASP A 62 4.07 -10.88 14.32
CA ASP A 62 4.93 -10.41 13.25
C ASP A 62 4.26 -10.58 11.91
N ALA A 63 4.31 -9.53 11.12
CA ALA A 63 3.80 -9.53 9.75
C ALA A 63 4.95 -9.25 8.79
N VAL A 64 4.83 -9.73 7.56
CA VAL A 64 5.77 -9.41 6.49
C VAL A 64 5.09 -8.44 5.53
N TYR A 65 5.71 -7.29 5.34
CA TYR A 65 5.15 -6.26 4.46
C TYR A 65 6.24 -5.35 3.90
N ASP A 66 5.91 -4.70 2.78
CA ASP A 66 6.74 -3.63 2.21
C ASP A 66 6.08 -2.29 2.46
N VAL A 67 6.89 -1.30 2.86
CA VAL A 67 6.47 0.10 2.90
C VAL A 67 7.12 0.79 1.72
N SER A 68 6.34 1.46 0.89
CA SER A 68 6.81 1.96 -0.40
C SER A 68 6.34 3.38 -0.68
N LEU A 69 7.11 4.06 -1.54
CA LEU A 69 6.78 5.39 -2.02
C LEU A 69 7.24 5.49 -3.47
N VAL A 70 6.39 6.05 -4.34
CA VAL A 70 6.76 6.28 -5.74
C VAL A 70 7.74 7.44 -5.82
N ILE A 71 8.92 7.20 -6.39
CA ILE A 71 9.90 8.25 -6.64
C ILE A 71 10.01 8.52 -8.14
N LYS A 72 10.31 9.76 -8.50
CA LYS A 72 10.31 10.19 -9.91
C LYS A 72 11.65 10.04 -10.60
N GLU A 73 12.69 9.71 -9.85
CA GLU A 73 14.05 9.63 -10.35
C GLU A 73 14.81 8.53 -9.63
N ASP A 74 15.90 8.09 -10.22
CA ASP A 74 16.78 7.14 -9.56
C ASP A 74 17.45 7.78 -8.33
N ALA A 75 17.73 6.97 -7.33
CA ALA A 75 18.31 7.44 -6.08
C ALA A 75 19.19 6.36 -5.47
N ASP A 76 20.13 6.79 -4.63
CA ASP A 76 21.02 5.86 -3.93
C ASP A 76 20.28 5.18 -2.79
N GLU A 77 20.44 3.87 -2.70
CA GLU A 77 19.92 3.08 -1.59
C GLU A 77 20.64 3.44 -0.30
N LYS A 78 19.94 3.40 0.81
CA LYS A 78 20.50 3.77 2.11
C LYS A 78 19.83 2.96 3.21
N ASP A 79 20.63 2.44 4.14
CA ASP A 79 20.14 1.63 5.25
C ASP A 79 19.29 0.47 4.74
N MET A 80 18.05 0.38 5.21
CA MET A 80 17.08 -0.65 4.81
C MET A 80 16.25 -0.26 3.60
N ILE A 81 16.49 0.92 3.00
CA ILE A 81 15.73 1.41 1.87
C ILE A 81 16.36 0.93 0.56
N ARG A 82 15.56 0.26 -0.26
CA ARG A 82 15.93 -0.21 -1.59
C ARG A 82 15.21 0.60 -2.65
N VAL A 83 15.82 0.70 -3.82
CA VAL A 83 15.20 1.31 -5.00
C VAL A 83 14.89 0.20 -5.98
N VAL A 84 13.62 0.07 -6.35
CA VAL A 84 13.17 -1.01 -7.23
C VAL A 84 12.29 -0.46 -8.35
N ASP A 85 12.28 -1.15 -9.48
CA ASP A 85 11.38 -0.86 -10.58
C ASP A 85 10.17 -1.80 -10.48
N MET A 86 8.97 -1.23 -10.56
CA MET A 86 7.74 -2.00 -10.59
C MET A 86 7.13 -1.89 -11.99
N ILE A 87 6.85 -3.04 -12.60
CA ILE A 87 6.24 -3.09 -13.93
C ILE A 87 4.79 -2.60 -13.89
N GLU A 88 4.28 -2.20 -15.06
CA GLU A 88 2.87 -1.88 -15.21
C GLU A 88 2.00 -3.05 -14.74
N ASN A 89 0.93 -2.75 -14.02
CA ASN A 89 0.00 -3.77 -13.55
C ASN A 89 -1.43 -3.25 -13.50
N LYS A 90 -2.39 -4.18 -13.53
CA LYS A 90 -3.81 -3.88 -13.45
C LYS A 90 -4.30 -4.23 -12.05
N VAL A 91 -5.10 -3.35 -11.46
CA VAL A 91 -5.64 -3.55 -10.12
C VAL A 91 -7.13 -3.26 -10.08
N LEU A 92 -7.83 -3.95 -9.18
CA LEU A 92 -9.16 -3.53 -8.74
C LEU A 92 -8.98 -2.67 -7.51
N SER A 93 -9.41 -1.42 -7.60
CA SER A 93 -9.27 -0.42 -6.55
C SER A 93 -10.58 -0.21 -5.82
N GLY A 94 -10.52 -0.11 -4.50
CA GLY A 94 -11.66 0.28 -3.67
C GLY A 94 -11.21 1.16 -2.52
N ILE A 95 -12.09 2.05 -2.08
CA ILE A 95 -11.77 3.02 -1.04
C ILE A 95 -12.42 2.60 0.27
N HIS A 96 -11.61 2.52 1.31
CA HIS A 96 -12.04 2.30 2.68
C HIS A 96 -12.00 3.63 3.44
N TYR A 97 -13.11 4.00 4.06
CA TYR A 97 -13.21 5.21 4.87
C TYR A 97 -13.22 4.85 6.34
N GLY A 98 -12.46 5.58 7.14
CA GLY A 98 -12.41 5.43 8.57
C GLY A 98 -11.29 4.51 9.06
N SER A 99 -11.41 4.09 10.31
CA SER A 99 -10.42 3.24 10.97
C SER A 99 -10.19 1.93 10.21
N VAL A 100 -8.94 1.48 10.18
CA VAL A 100 -8.57 0.18 9.57
C VAL A 100 -9.09 -1.03 10.37
N ASP A 101 -9.66 -0.80 11.55
CA ASP A 101 -10.25 -1.90 12.34
C ASP A 101 -11.39 -2.60 11.59
N ASN A 102 -12.06 -1.90 10.68
CA ASN A 102 -13.16 -2.42 9.88
C ASN A 102 -12.77 -2.77 8.44
N ILE A 103 -11.49 -2.73 8.11
CA ILE A 103 -11.04 -2.86 6.72
C ILE A 103 -11.38 -4.23 6.12
N LYS A 104 -11.53 -5.26 6.95
CA LYS A 104 -11.90 -6.61 6.48
C LYS A 104 -13.23 -6.61 5.71
N ASP A 105 -14.17 -5.76 6.08
CA ASP A 105 -15.47 -5.68 5.41
C ASP A 105 -15.33 -5.09 4.00
N THR A 106 -14.45 -4.12 3.85
CA THR A 106 -14.13 -3.53 2.56
C THR A 106 -13.42 -4.54 1.65
N TYR A 107 -12.48 -5.33 2.22
CA TYR A 107 -11.86 -6.41 1.47
C TYR A 107 -12.87 -7.44 0.99
N ALA A 108 -13.81 -7.83 1.84
CA ALA A 108 -14.84 -8.79 1.47
C ALA A 108 -15.69 -8.28 0.30
N GLU A 109 -16.06 -7.00 0.32
CA GLU A 109 -16.80 -6.38 -0.78
C GLU A 109 -16.00 -6.37 -2.09
N LEU A 110 -14.71 -6.03 -2.02
CA LEU A 110 -13.84 -6.04 -3.20
C LEU A 110 -13.66 -7.42 -3.80
N VAL A 111 -13.49 -8.43 -2.96
CA VAL A 111 -13.38 -9.82 -3.41
C VAL A 111 -14.67 -10.25 -4.11
N GLU A 112 -15.83 -9.88 -3.56
CA GLU A 112 -17.12 -10.17 -4.17
C GLU A 112 -17.27 -9.50 -5.54
N ILE A 113 -16.85 -8.24 -5.65
CA ILE A 113 -16.84 -7.51 -6.92
C ILE A 113 -15.94 -8.21 -7.94
N ALA A 114 -14.76 -8.64 -7.52
CA ALA A 114 -13.84 -9.36 -8.38
C ALA A 114 -14.46 -10.66 -8.91
N GLN A 115 -15.09 -11.43 -8.03
CA GLN A 115 -15.76 -12.69 -8.39
C GLN A 115 -16.92 -12.44 -9.37
N THR A 116 -17.74 -11.45 -9.10
CA THR A 116 -18.90 -11.12 -9.94
C THR A 116 -18.48 -10.69 -11.34
N ASN A 117 -17.35 -10.02 -11.47
CA ASN A 117 -16.85 -9.51 -12.74
C ASN A 117 -15.82 -10.43 -13.40
N HIS A 118 -15.61 -11.62 -12.86
CA HIS A 118 -14.66 -12.61 -13.41
C HIS A 118 -13.22 -12.11 -13.45
N TYR A 119 -12.79 -11.41 -12.38
CA TYR A 119 -11.39 -11.03 -12.19
C TYR A 119 -10.71 -12.04 -11.29
N ASP A 120 -9.51 -12.50 -11.68
CA ASP A 120 -8.64 -13.29 -10.82
C ASP A 120 -7.73 -12.37 -10.02
N ILE A 121 -7.71 -12.54 -8.70
CA ILE A 121 -6.76 -11.83 -7.84
C ILE A 121 -5.46 -12.62 -7.86
N ILE A 122 -4.38 -11.99 -8.33
CA ILE A 122 -3.13 -12.69 -8.63
C ILE A 122 -1.95 -12.28 -7.76
N GLY A 123 -2.15 -11.50 -6.73
CA GLY A 123 -1.03 -11.05 -5.90
C GLY A 123 -1.46 -10.44 -4.58
N SER A 124 -0.47 -9.95 -3.86
CA SER A 124 -0.64 -9.35 -2.54
C SER A 124 -1.39 -8.02 -2.62
N PRO A 125 -2.25 -7.74 -1.65
CA PRO A 125 -2.96 -6.46 -1.62
C PRO A 125 -2.02 -5.31 -1.30
N LYS A 126 -2.32 -4.15 -1.90
CA LYS A 126 -1.67 -2.89 -1.61
C LYS A 126 -2.68 -1.97 -0.93
N GLU A 127 -2.25 -1.29 0.12
CA GLU A 127 -3.05 -0.27 0.79
C GLU A 127 -2.32 1.06 0.70
N VAL A 128 -2.87 1.99 -0.07
CA VAL A 128 -2.34 3.35 -0.19
C VAL A 128 -2.87 4.17 0.98
N LEU A 129 -1.97 4.78 1.74
CA LEU A 129 -2.30 5.56 2.93
C LEU A 129 -2.70 6.98 2.54
N VAL A 130 -3.86 7.14 1.90
CA VAL A 130 -4.34 8.42 1.38
C VAL A 130 -4.46 9.45 2.50
N LYS A 131 -5.14 9.05 3.59
CA LYS A 131 -5.16 9.80 4.86
C LYS A 131 -4.90 8.82 5.98
N ASN A 132 -3.87 9.06 6.75
CA ASN A 132 -3.48 8.18 7.85
C ASN A 132 -2.68 9.00 8.88
N PHE A 133 -2.01 8.34 9.79
CA PHE A 133 -1.28 8.99 10.89
C PHE A 133 -0.33 10.12 10.43
N HIS A 134 0.21 10.06 9.21
CA HIS A 134 1.21 11.03 8.72
C HIS A 134 0.59 12.36 8.24
N ASN A 135 -0.71 12.41 7.96
CA ASN A 135 -1.37 13.60 7.41
C ASN A 135 -2.79 13.83 7.92
N CYS A 136 -3.18 13.12 8.97
CA CYS A 136 -4.53 13.19 9.53
C CYS A 136 -4.47 12.88 11.02
N ASP A 137 -5.22 13.61 11.85
CA ASP A 137 -5.16 13.48 13.31
C ASP A 137 -6.15 12.49 13.90
N ASP A 138 -7.26 12.24 13.20
CA ASP A 138 -8.34 11.39 13.71
C ASP A 138 -8.49 10.16 12.80
N GLU A 139 -8.38 8.96 13.39
CA GLU A 139 -8.51 7.71 12.64
C GLU A 139 -9.88 7.55 11.97
N ASN A 140 -10.90 8.23 12.45
CA ASN A 140 -12.22 8.21 11.82
C ASN A 140 -12.23 8.93 10.46
N ASP A 141 -11.23 9.77 10.21
CA ASP A 141 -11.04 10.49 8.95
C ASP A 141 -10.05 9.80 8.02
N PHE A 142 -9.53 8.66 8.41
CA PHE A 142 -8.59 7.90 7.57
C PHE A 142 -9.26 7.48 6.26
N VAL A 143 -8.45 7.45 5.20
CA VAL A 143 -8.86 6.99 3.88
C VAL A 143 -7.77 6.06 3.36
N THR A 144 -8.14 4.84 3.03
CA THR A 144 -7.22 3.84 2.51
C THR A 144 -7.71 3.37 1.15
N GLU A 145 -6.86 3.48 0.14
CA GLU A 145 -7.16 2.87 -1.16
C GLU A 145 -6.60 1.45 -1.17
N ILE A 146 -7.47 0.46 -1.30
CA ILE A 146 -7.07 -0.94 -1.44
C ILE A 146 -6.93 -1.23 -2.93
N GLN A 147 -5.80 -1.80 -3.32
CA GLN A 147 -5.55 -2.23 -4.70
C GLN A 147 -5.27 -3.73 -4.70
N LEU A 148 -6.12 -4.49 -5.38
CA LEU A 148 -5.94 -5.92 -5.57
C LEU A 148 -5.43 -6.17 -6.98
N PRO A 149 -4.21 -6.75 -7.13
CA PRO A 149 -3.72 -7.08 -8.47
C PRO A 149 -4.62 -8.13 -9.12
N ILE A 150 -5.04 -7.87 -10.34
CA ILE A 150 -5.99 -8.74 -11.04
C ILE A 150 -5.58 -9.02 -12.47
N ILE A 151 -6.13 -10.13 -13.00
CA ILE A 151 -6.24 -10.36 -14.44
C ILE A 151 -7.72 -10.62 -14.76
N GLU A 152 -8.13 -10.19 -15.91
CA GLU A 152 -9.48 -10.47 -16.41
C GLU A 152 -9.50 -11.85 -17.05
N MET A 153 -10.52 -12.60 -16.74
CA MET A 153 -10.70 -13.95 -17.33
C MET A 153 -11.67 -13.92 -18.49
#